data_3d21fe271f9848d608bd5dbf300a1a3a
#
_entry.id   3d21fe271f9848d608bd5dbf300a1a3a
#
_cell.length_a   1.000
_cell.length_b   1.000
_cell.length_c   1.000
_cell.angle_alpha   90.00
_cell.angle_beta   90.00
_cell.angle_gamma   90.00
#
_symmetry.space_group_name_H-M   'P 1'
#
loop_
_entity.id
_entity.type
_entity.pdbx_description
1 polymer ?
#
loop_
_entity_poly.entity_id
_entity_poly.type
_entity_poly.pdbx_seq_one_letter_code
_entity_poly.pdbx_strand_id
1 'polypeptide(L)'
;ETFEEISRFIDKNAYIGILRYKRDVGKENTLGLIATTYNFIEKHNHIAGVDGRFRLDQKSTFSFQVLGTTSRRFFFAPELNDSVHRTGNAVGYSWNYDRSGRNFGYQFQGQGRTRDYSSDVGFVRRTNTNSQGSFFRYNSDPKPKAKLISWRIIGGIDMNFDWQGRMQNVGGFTNIGFDLTKQTFFNIGYNQFYERLFEEEFGAKRTSTREGAFVGDSERSIRGRAVHGFFGTNFSKKLSALMFAGHRWNVFDFDFGAGPRFPRVSPAALANPDAPLDPGPANTFDLGVSVEYKPIAAVRASLDYNRNRFTRVDTGRLVFIDNIYSFKATYQFTRFVFARARLDYDSLASSLRGQYLLGWTPNPGTSFYVGYNDHLNYNGFSPFTSHNERGFHRNGRTFFIKTSYLFRRSI
;
A
#
# COMPACT_ATOMS: atom_id res chain seq x y z
N GLU A 1 19.92 -6.89 22.72
CA GLU A 1 19.93 -5.58 23.42
C GLU A 1 19.99 -5.82 24.91
N THR A 2 20.98 -5.21 25.58
CA THR A 2 21.16 -5.35 27.03
C THR A 2 20.13 -4.50 27.78
N PHE A 3 19.81 -4.84 29.03
CA PHE A 3 18.88 -4.04 29.87
C PHE A 3 19.35 -2.57 30.03
N GLU A 4 20.64 -2.31 30.00
CA GLU A 4 21.22 -0.96 30.02
C GLU A 4 20.88 -0.17 28.74
N GLU A 5 20.91 -0.78 27.56
CA GLU A 5 20.53 -0.13 26.30
C GLU A 5 19.05 0.21 26.28
N ILE A 6 18.18 -0.66 26.79
CA ILE A 6 16.74 -0.43 26.88
C ILE A 6 16.43 0.67 27.91
N SER A 7 17.14 0.69 29.06
CA SER A 7 16.92 1.66 30.14
C SER A 7 17.16 3.11 29.71
N ARG A 8 18.01 3.35 28.69
CA ARG A 8 18.25 4.69 28.13
C ARG A 8 16.99 5.31 27.48
N PHE A 9 16.01 4.48 27.08
CA PHE A 9 14.81 4.90 26.36
C PHE A 9 13.55 4.91 27.25
N ILE A 10 13.61 4.26 28.42
CA ILE A 10 12.48 4.23 29.36
C ILE A 10 12.23 5.65 29.90
N ASP A 11 10.95 6.03 29.97
CA ASP A 11 10.47 7.33 30.46
C ASP A 11 10.99 8.57 29.69
N LYS A 12 11.47 8.37 28.46
CA LYS A 12 11.84 9.47 27.57
C LYS A 12 10.71 9.81 26.60
N ASN A 13 10.51 11.09 26.39
CA ASN A 13 9.49 11.60 25.46
C ASN A 13 10.11 12.08 24.16
N ALA A 14 9.47 11.73 23.03
CA ALA A 14 9.79 12.33 21.75
C ALA A 14 9.13 13.72 21.62
N TYR A 15 9.87 14.68 21.09
CA TYR A 15 9.32 15.96 20.69
C TYR A 15 8.95 15.93 19.21
N ILE A 16 7.69 16.24 18.88
CA ILE A 16 7.18 16.29 17.52
C ILE A 16 6.54 17.67 17.30
N GLY A 17 6.98 18.37 16.27
CA GLY A 17 6.41 19.64 15.85
C GLY A 17 6.05 19.60 14.36
N ILE A 18 4.91 20.18 13.99
CA ILE A 18 4.46 20.32 12.60
C ILE A 18 3.97 21.75 12.42
N LEU A 19 4.55 22.44 11.43
CA LEU A 19 4.11 23.74 10.98
C LEU A 19 3.67 23.65 9.54
N ARG A 20 2.48 24.15 9.25
CA ARG A 20 1.93 24.25 7.91
C ARG A 20 1.38 25.65 7.68
N TYR A 21 1.90 26.35 6.70
CA TYR A 21 1.35 27.61 6.23
C TYR A 21 0.95 27.47 4.78
N LYS A 22 -0.23 27.97 4.41
CA LYS A 22 -0.73 27.98 3.05
C LYS A 22 -1.44 29.30 2.79
N ARG A 23 -1.12 29.92 1.65
CA ARG A 23 -1.71 31.17 1.21
C ARG A 23 -2.25 31.04 -0.20
N ASP A 24 -3.44 31.57 -0.41
CA ASP A 24 -4.01 31.71 -1.75
C ASP A 24 -3.34 32.88 -2.47
N VAL A 25 -2.99 32.69 -3.73
CA VAL A 25 -2.33 33.65 -4.62
C VAL A 25 -3.25 33.87 -5.82
N GLY A 26 -3.91 35.00 -5.84
CA GLY A 26 -4.96 35.26 -6.84
C GLY A 26 -6.20 34.39 -6.58
N LYS A 27 -6.94 34.03 -7.66
CA LYS A 27 -8.25 33.35 -7.51
C LYS A 27 -8.15 31.84 -7.28
N GLU A 28 -7.12 31.17 -7.82
CA GLU A 28 -7.10 29.69 -7.89
C GLU A 28 -5.70 29.08 -7.70
N ASN A 29 -4.73 29.91 -7.31
CA ASN A 29 -3.36 29.47 -7.07
C ASN A 29 -3.07 29.44 -5.57
N THR A 30 -2.17 28.57 -5.15
CA THR A 30 -1.76 28.48 -3.76
C THR A 30 -0.25 28.28 -3.66
N LEU A 31 0.34 28.90 -2.63
CA LEU A 31 1.71 28.64 -2.19
C LEU A 31 1.68 28.21 -0.74
N GLY A 32 2.57 27.31 -0.39
CA GLY A 32 2.65 26.75 0.95
C GLY A 32 4.08 26.53 1.45
N LEU A 33 4.21 26.55 2.76
CA LEU A 33 5.40 26.17 3.51
C LEU A 33 5.05 25.02 4.44
N ILE A 34 5.94 24.08 4.58
CA ILE A 34 5.83 23.00 5.55
C ILE A 34 7.16 22.89 6.31
N ALA A 35 7.06 22.69 7.61
CA ALA A 35 8.20 22.28 8.43
C ALA A 35 7.75 21.21 9.41
N THR A 36 8.57 20.18 9.60
CA THR A 36 8.35 19.17 10.63
C THR A 36 9.63 18.93 11.39
N THR A 37 9.50 18.62 12.65
CA THR A 37 10.61 18.24 13.51
C THR A 37 10.22 17.02 14.33
N TYR A 38 11.15 16.10 14.44
CA TYR A 38 11.11 14.96 15.34
C TYR A 38 12.43 14.89 16.06
N ASN A 39 12.41 14.84 17.40
CA ASN A 39 13.60 14.70 18.23
C ASN A 39 13.35 13.66 19.29
N PHE A 40 14.23 12.70 19.41
CA PHE A 40 14.20 11.68 20.43
C PHE A 40 15.61 11.24 20.79
N ILE A 41 16.11 11.68 21.97
CA ILE A 41 17.46 11.40 22.45
C ILE A 41 18.53 11.85 21.41
N GLU A 42 19.24 10.90 20.80
CA GLU A 42 20.30 11.15 19.81
C GLU A 42 19.79 11.13 18.35
N LYS A 43 18.51 10.85 18.17
CA LYS A 43 17.87 10.82 16.86
C LYS A 43 17.10 12.11 16.61
N HIS A 44 17.31 12.73 15.46
CA HIS A 44 16.45 13.83 15.01
C HIS A 44 16.15 13.71 13.51
N ASN A 45 15.03 14.28 13.11
CA ASN A 45 14.64 14.47 11.72
C ASN A 45 13.94 15.83 11.58
N HIS A 46 14.51 16.70 10.77
CA HIS A 46 13.94 18.00 10.45
C HIS A 46 13.69 18.06 8.96
N ILE A 47 12.51 18.49 8.57
CA ILE A 47 12.10 18.69 7.19
C ILE A 47 11.59 20.11 7.04
N ALA A 48 12.01 20.78 5.98
CA ALA A 48 11.43 22.04 5.57
C ALA A 48 11.23 22.06 4.06
N GLY A 49 10.20 22.74 3.58
CA GLY A 49 9.97 22.82 2.16
C GLY A 49 8.84 23.74 1.76
N VAL A 50 8.72 23.83 0.44
CA VAL A 50 7.76 24.68 -0.25
C VAL A 50 6.91 23.83 -1.18
N ASP A 51 5.68 24.22 -1.38
CA ASP A 51 4.78 23.65 -2.37
C ASP A 51 3.94 24.74 -3.04
N GLY A 52 3.47 24.43 -4.22
CA GLY A 52 2.61 25.34 -4.96
C GLY A 52 1.65 24.59 -5.86
N ARG A 53 0.51 25.22 -6.12
CA ARG A 53 -0.46 24.79 -7.11
C ARG A 53 -0.89 26.00 -7.91
N PHE A 54 -0.75 25.90 -9.25
CA PHE A 54 -1.08 26.96 -10.19
C PHE A 54 -2.07 26.44 -11.21
N ARG A 55 -3.17 27.14 -11.35
CA ARG A 55 -4.09 26.96 -12.46
C ARG A 55 -3.61 27.79 -13.64
N LEU A 56 -3.11 27.13 -14.68
CA LEU A 56 -2.52 27.77 -15.84
C LEU A 56 -3.59 28.26 -16.82
N ASP A 57 -4.65 27.47 -16.97
CA ASP A 57 -5.86 27.80 -17.73
C ASP A 57 -7.07 27.02 -17.19
N GLN A 58 -8.24 27.11 -17.86
CA GLN A 58 -9.46 26.43 -17.41
C GLN A 58 -9.36 24.90 -17.33
N LYS A 59 -8.37 24.30 -18.00
CA LYS A 59 -8.20 22.84 -18.12
C LYS A 59 -6.87 22.34 -17.58
N SER A 60 -5.92 23.23 -17.29
CA SER A 60 -4.54 22.88 -16.97
C SER A 60 -4.14 23.36 -15.57
N THR A 61 -3.55 22.45 -14.80
CA THR A 61 -3.02 22.73 -13.45
C THR A 61 -1.60 22.21 -13.36
N PHE A 62 -0.73 23.01 -12.76
CA PHE A 62 0.62 22.60 -12.37
C PHE A 62 0.75 22.63 -10.85
N SER A 63 1.33 21.60 -10.26
CA SER A 63 1.64 21.55 -8.83
C SER A 63 3.03 21.02 -8.61
N PHE A 64 3.68 21.49 -7.54
CA PHE A 64 5.01 21.04 -7.15
C PHE A 64 5.17 21.07 -5.64
N GLN A 65 6.12 20.28 -5.15
CA GLN A 65 6.64 20.32 -3.79
C GLN A 65 8.13 20.04 -3.82
N VAL A 66 8.90 20.79 -3.03
CA VAL A 66 10.32 20.55 -2.80
C VAL A 66 10.58 20.56 -1.31
N LEU A 67 11.26 19.53 -0.82
CA LEU A 67 11.53 19.30 0.60
C LEU A 67 13.02 19.08 0.81
N GLY A 68 13.61 19.78 1.76
CA GLY A 68 14.92 19.46 2.31
C GLY A 68 14.77 18.72 3.63
N THR A 69 15.60 17.74 3.89
CA THR A 69 15.62 17.02 5.16
C THR A 69 17.05 16.91 5.70
N THR A 70 17.20 17.07 7.01
CA THR A 70 18.39 16.69 7.76
C THR A 70 17.99 15.72 8.86
N SER A 71 18.71 14.59 8.95
CA SER A 71 18.36 13.50 9.85
C SER A 71 19.61 12.93 10.49
N ARG A 72 19.62 12.79 11.81
CA ARG A 72 20.64 12.03 12.53
C ARG A 72 20.07 10.70 13.00
N ARG A 73 20.60 9.63 12.47
CA ARG A 73 20.13 8.26 12.71
C ARG A 73 21.15 7.24 12.19
N PHE A 74 20.87 5.97 12.42
CA PHE A 74 21.60 4.91 11.75
C PHE A 74 21.20 4.83 10.26
N PHE A 75 22.18 4.93 9.38
CA PHE A 75 22.07 4.69 7.94
C PHE A 75 22.87 3.46 7.58
N PHE A 76 22.26 2.53 6.90
CA PHE A 76 22.96 1.35 6.40
C PHE A 76 23.96 1.76 5.31
N ALA A 77 25.21 1.33 5.48
CA ALA A 77 26.33 1.52 4.54
C ALA A 77 26.67 0.17 3.89
N PRO A 78 26.19 -0.12 2.65
CA PRO A 78 26.42 -1.41 1.99
C PRO A 78 27.90 -1.75 1.81
N GLU A 79 28.74 -0.76 1.65
CA GLU A 79 30.19 -0.88 1.51
C GLU A 79 30.84 -1.44 2.78
N LEU A 80 30.31 -1.07 3.95
CA LEU A 80 30.80 -1.53 5.26
C LEU A 80 30.04 -2.76 5.75
N ASN A 81 28.86 -3.04 5.20
CA ASN A 81 27.87 -3.99 5.71
C ASN A 81 27.46 -3.69 7.15
N ASP A 82 27.32 -2.43 7.49
CA ASP A 82 27.02 -1.97 8.85
C ASP A 82 26.13 -0.73 8.82
N SER A 83 25.49 -0.45 9.94
CA SER A 83 24.69 0.75 10.15
C SER A 83 25.51 1.81 10.87
N VAL A 84 25.77 2.91 10.19
CA VAL A 84 26.57 4.03 10.70
C VAL A 84 25.66 5.13 11.26
N HIS A 85 25.83 5.48 12.52
CA HIS A 85 25.13 6.62 13.15
C HIS A 85 25.75 7.94 12.65
N ARG A 86 25.04 8.63 11.80
CA ARG A 86 25.52 9.88 11.18
C ARG A 86 24.39 10.83 10.83
N THR A 87 24.76 12.07 10.50
CA THR A 87 23.83 13.02 9.90
C THR A 87 23.76 12.80 8.39
N GLY A 88 22.55 12.65 7.86
CA GLY A 88 22.25 12.60 6.43
C GLY A 88 21.43 13.81 6.02
N ASN A 89 21.84 14.48 4.95
CA ASN A 89 21.12 15.58 4.31
C ASN A 89 20.58 15.12 2.97
N ALA A 90 19.33 15.47 2.70
CA ALA A 90 18.68 14.95 1.50
C ALA A 90 17.60 15.91 0.97
N VAL A 91 17.24 15.69 -0.29
CA VAL A 91 16.18 16.42 -0.98
C VAL A 91 15.12 15.44 -1.47
N GLY A 92 13.86 15.85 -1.36
CA GLY A 92 12.74 15.23 -2.01
C GLY A 92 11.98 16.24 -2.84
N TYR A 93 11.46 15.82 -3.99
CA TYR A 93 10.64 16.66 -4.83
C TYR A 93 9.47 15.85 -5.41
N SER A 94 8.42 16.56 -5.77
CA SER A 94 7.36 16.07 -6.65
C SER A 94 6.83 17.21 -7.50
N TRP A 95 6.41 16.91 -8.72
CA TRP A 95 5.70 17.84 -9.58
C TRP A 95 4.66 17.08 -10.40
N ASN A 96 3.61 17.79 -10.78
CA ASN A 96 2.53 17.26 -11.59
C ASN A 96 1.95 18.35 -12.48
N TYR A 97 1.87 18.07 -13.76
CA TYR A 97 1.12 18.84 -14.72
C TYR A 97 -0.05 18.01 -15.21
N ASP A 98 -1.27 18.49 -15.00
CA ASP A 98 -2.51 17.86 -15.44
C ASP A 98 -3.26 18.78 -16.41
N ARG A 99 -3.68 18.21 -17.54
CA ARG A 99 -4.63 18.84 -18.46
C ARG A 99 -5.85 17.95 -18.64
N SER A 100 -6.97 18.43 -18.15
CA SER A 100 -8.23 17.70 -18.11
C SER A 100 -9.25 18.34 -19.06
N GLY A 101 -9.38 17.79 -20.27
CA GLY A 101 -10.44 18.10 -21.22
C GLY A 101 -11.70 17.24 -20.99
N ARG A 102 -12.79 17.53 -21.72
CA ARG A 102 -14.04 16.78 -21.64
C ARG A 102 -13.83 15.29 -21.97
N ASN A 103 -13.27 15.01 -23.14
CA ASN A 103 -13.06 13.65 -23.62
C ASN A 103 -11.60 13.21 -23.47
N PHE A 104 -10.65 14.09 -23.71
CA PHE A 104 -9.23 13.82 -23.67
C PHE A 104 -8.54 14.59 -22.54
N GLY A 105 -7.66 13.92 -21.84
CA GLY A 105 -6.78 14.48 -20.80
C GLY A 105 -5.44 13.80 -20.78
N TYR A 106 -4.43 14.50 -20.32
CA TYR A 106 -3.10 13.96 -20.11
C TYR A 106 -2.42 14.57 -18.89
N GLN A 107 -1.50 13.84 -18.32
CA GLN A 107 -0.77 14.21 -17.12
C GLN A 107 0.69 13.84 -17.31
N PHE A 108 1.57 14.71 -16.86
CA PHE A 108 2.99 14.44 -16.68
C PHE A 108 3.32 14.64 -15.21
N GLN A 109 4.11 13.73 -14.66
CA GLN A 109 4.47 13.78 -13.26
C GLN A 109 5.91 13.34 -13.04
N GLY A 110 6.51 13.85 -11.98
CA GLY A 110 7.81 13.41 -11.52
C GLY A 110 7.92 13.49 -10.01
N GLN A 111 8.68 12.59 -9.43
CA GLN A 111 9.02 12.61 -8.01
C GLN A 111 10.38 11.97 -7.79
N GLY A 112 11.09 12.48 -6.81
CA GLY A 112 12.38 11.91 -6.46
C GLY A 112 12.71 12.11 -4.98
N ARG A 113 13.56 11.23 -4.48
CA ARG A 113 14.13 11.30 -3.14
C ARG A 113 15.57 10.81 -3.21
N THR A 114 16.50 11.63 -2.72
CA THR A 114 17.89 11.22 -2.62
C THR A 114 18.09 10.12 -1.58
N ARG A 115 19.25 9.50 -1.53
CA ARG A 115 19.54 8.29 -0.75
C ARG A 115 19.23 8.44 0.74
N ASP A 116 19.66 9.53 1.37
CA ASP A 116 19.53 9.75 2.81
C ASP A 116 18.20 10.40 3.21
N TYR A 117 17.24 10.52 2.28
CA TYR A 117 15.95 11.10 2.57
C TYR A 117 15.20 10.29 3.64
N SER A 118 14.78 10.96 4.71
CA SER A 118 14.01 10.37 5.80
C SER A 118 12.89 11.29 6.27
N SER A 119 11.78 10.72 6.69
CA SER A 119 10.65 11.45 7.29
C SER A 119 10.07 10.63 8.43
N ASP A 120 10.38 11.01 9.66
CA ASP A 120 9.89 10.30 10.85
C ASP A 120 8.44 10.71 11.23
N VAL A 121 7.94 11.83 10.68
CA VAL A 121 6.55 12.27 10.81
C VAL A 121 5.70 11.87 9.59
N GLY A 122 6.31 11.24 8.60
CA GLY A 122 5.69 10.80 7.35
C GLY A 122 6.05 9.36 7.01
N PHE A 123 5.68 8.93 5.80
CA PHE A 123 5.98 7.61 5.30
C PHE A 123 6.82 7.67 4.02
N VAL A 124 7.95 7.01 4.02
CA VAL A 124 8.87 6.90 2.88
C VAL A 124 9.03 5.43 2.52
N ARG A 125 8.57 5.03 1.33
CA ARG A 125 8.65 3.64 0.86
C ARG A 125 10.03 3.28 0.33
N ARG A 126 10.65 4.18 -0.44
CA ARG A 126 11.96 3.97 -1.08
C ARG A 126 12.67 5.31 -1.25
N THR A 127 13.94 5.31 -1.03
CA THR A 127 14.88 6.42 -1.31
C THR A 127 15.76 6.07 -2.49
N ASN A 128 16.66 6.97 -2.87
CA ASN A 128 17.52 6.82 -4.05
C ASN A 128 16.70 6.57 -5.33
N THR A 129 15.61 7.33 -5.52
CA THR A 129 14.67 7.17 -6.63
C THR A 129 14.38 8.49 -7.31
N ASN A 130 14.22 8.46 -8.62
CA ASN A 130 13.85 9.57 -9.50
C ASN A 130 12.87 9.03 -10.54
N SER A 131 11.57 9.16 -10.28
CA SER A 131 10.52 8.61 -11.09
C SER A 131 9.86 9.67 -11.96
N GLN A 132 9.67 9.36 -13.24
CA GLN A 132 9.00 10.20 -14.22
C GLN A 132 7.91 9.40 -14.90
N GLY A 133 6.73 10.00 -15.08
CA GLY A 133 5.59 9.30 -15.66
C GLY A 133 4.75 10.20 -16.57
N SER A 134 4.12 9.57 -17.52
CA SER A 134 3.10 10.17 -18.37
C SER A 134 1.84 9.31 -18.34
N PHE A 135 0.72 9.98 -18.38
CA PHE A 135 -0.59 9.37 -18.35
C PHE A 135 -1.51 10.09 -19.33
N PHE A 136 -2.31 9.34 -20.06
CA PHE A 136 -3.34 9.90 -20.92
C PHE A 136 -4.64 9.11 -20.78
N ARG A 137 -5.73 9.79 -21.02
CA ARG A 137 -7.08 9.22 -20.99
C ARG A 137 -7.91 9.77 -22.15
N TYR A 138 -8.77 8.90 -22.65
CA TYR A 138 -9.85 9.28 -23.54
C TYR A 138 -11.15 8.66 -23.03
N ASN A 139 -12.20 9.49 -22.93
CA ASN A 139 -13.55 9.07 -22.55
C ASN A 139 -14.50 9.38 -23.70
N SER A 140 -15.34 8.44 -24.06
CA SER A 140 -16.44 8.70 -24.99
C SER A 140 -17.50 9.60 -24.35
N ASP A 141 -18.29 10.29 -25.14
CA ASP A 141 -19.49 10.93 -24.64
C ASP A 141 -20.51 9.88 -24.16
N PRO A 142 -21.12 10.08 -22.99
CA PRO A 142 -22.06 9.13 -22.43
C PRO A 142 -23.37 9.12 -23.25
N LYS A 143 -23.88 7.91 -23.52
CA LYS A 143 -25.17 7.65 -24.18
C LYS A 143 -26.11 6.93 -23.21
N PRO A 144 -26.83 7.67 -22.30
CA PRO A 144 -27.55 7.07 -21.16
C PRO A 144 -28.64 6.05 -21.55
N LYS A 145 -29.19 6.13 -22.78
CA LYS A 145 -30.24 5.22 -23.27
C LYS A 145 -29.67 3.99 -24.01
N ALA A 146 -28.37 3.95 -24.30
CA ALA A 146 -27.73 2.84 -24.99
C ALA A 146 -27.34 1.72 -24.02
N LYS A 147 -27.23 0.49 -24.51
CA LYS A 147 -26.70 -0.66 -23.74
C LYS A 147 -25.26 -0.38 -23.29
N LEU A 148 -24.40 0.14 -24.18
CA LEU A 148 -23.09 0.70 -23.91
C LEU A 148 -23.24 2.20 -23.64
N ILE A 149 -23.14 2.60 -22.39
CA ILE A 149 -23.33 3.97 -21.97
C ILE A 149 -22.11 4.81 -22.30
N SER A 150 -20.92 4.32 -21.92
CA SER A 150 -19.63 4.97 -22.16
C SER A 150 -18.51 3.97 -22.24
N TRP A 151 -17.40 4.38 -22.84
CA TRP A 151 -16.15 3.64 -22.81
C TRP A 151 -14.99 4.61 -22.59
N ARG A 152 -13.89 4.08 -22.05
CA ARG A 152 -12.69 4.86 -21.78
C ARG A 152 -11.45 4.04 -22.08
N ILE A 153 -10.40 4.73 -22.53
CA ILE A 153 -9.05 4.19 -22.64
C ILE A 153 -8.15 5.06 -21.74
N ILE A 154 -7.33 4.38 -20.96
CA ILE A 154 -6.33 4.99 -20.10
C ILE A 154 -5.01 4.28 -20.38
N GLY A 155 -3.94 5.05 -20.56
CA GLY A 155 -2.61 4.48 -20.74
C GLY A 155 -1.53 5.41 -20.22
N GLY A 156 -0.32 4.86 -20.05
CA GLY A 156 0.79 5.64 -19.56
C GLY A 156 2.09 4.86 -19.58
N ILE A 157 3.17 5.58 -19.30
CA ILE A 157 4.52 5.05 -19.15
C ILE A 157 5.10 5.67 -17.88
N ASP A 158 5.73 4.84 -17.05
CA ASP A 158 6.48 5.25 -15.88
C ASP A 158 7.92 4.72 -15.98
N MET A 159 8.87 5.57 -15.62
CA MET A 159 10.29 5.26 -15.56
C MET A 159 10.85 5.68 -14.21
N ASN A 160 11.71 4.86 -13.63
CA ASN A 160 12.38 5.17 -12.39
C ASN A 160 13.87 4.90 -12.48
N PHE A 161 14.65 5.87 -12.06
CA PHE A 161 16.10 5.83 -12.01
C PHE A 161 16.58 6.04 -10.58
N ASP A 162 17.76 5.59 -10.26
CA ASP A 162 18.47 6.09 -9.09
C ASP A 162 19.14 7.45 -9.38
N TRP A 163 19.70 8.06 -8.35
CA TRP A 163 20.40 9.36 -8.51
C TRP A 163 21.76 9.27 -9.17
N GLN A 164 22.26 8.06 -9.48
CA GLN A 164 23.42 7.81 -10.35
C GLN A 164 23.02 7.66 -11.83
N GLY A 165 21.72 7.72 -12.14
CA GLY A 165 21.21 7.59 -13.50
C GLY A 165 20.99 6.13 -13.94
N ARG A 166 21.12 5.15 -13.05
CA ARG A 166 20.85 3.75 -13.37
C ARG A 166 19.35 3.50 -13.37
N MET A 167 18.85 2.88 -14.44
CA MET A 167 17.43 2.53 -14.55
C MET A 167 17.07 1.42 -13.54
N GLN A 168 16.11 1.68 -12.68
CA GLN A 168 15.56 0.71 -11.72
C GLN A 168 14.33 -0.01 -12.29
N ASN A 169 13.44 0.72 -12.93
CA ASN A 169 12.29 0.13 -13.64
C ASN A 169 11.77 1.06 -14.74
N VAL A 170 11.11 0.46 -15.72
CA VAL A 170 10.27 1.15 -16.70
C VAL A 170 9.07 0.26 -16.99
N GLY A 171 7.90 0.87 -17.12
CA GLY A 171 6.68 0.15 -17.43
C GLY A 171 5.70 0.98 -18.23
N GLY A 172 4.92 0.30 -19.06
CA GLY A 172 3.79 0.87 -19.77
C GLY A 172 2.52 0.10 -19.43
N PHE A 173 1.38 0.80 -19.42
CA PHE A 173 0.09 0.19 -19.19
C PHE A 173 -0.99 0.76 -20.10
N THR A 174 -1.99 -0.05 -20.34
CA THR A 174 -3.22 0.34 -21.04
C THR A 174 -4.41 -0.34 -20.37
N ASN A 175 -5.46 0.43 -20.09
CA ASN A 175 -6.72 -0.06 -19.57
C ASN A 175 -7.85 0.42 -20.45
N ILE A 176 -8.78 -0.48 -20.77
CA ILE A 176 -10.01 -0.19 -21.51
C ILE A 176 -11.19 -0.51 -20.60
N GLY A 177 -12.08 0.45 -20.42
CA GLY A 177 -13.26 0.31 -19.57
C GLY A 177 -14.53 0.57 -20.32
N PHE A 178 -15.60 -0.13 -19.95
CA PHE A 178 -16.94 -0.03 -20.51
C PHE A 178 -17.95 0.12 -19.38
N ASP A 179 -18.83 1.10 -19.52
CA ASP A 179 -19.96 1.32 -18.63
C ASP A 179 -21.25 0.91 -19.37
N LEU A 180 -21.98 -0.02 -18.79
CA LEU A 180 -23.18 -0.62 -19.35
C LEU A 180 -24.42 -0.26 -18.50
N THR A 181 -25.59 -0.66 -18.97
CA THR A 181 -26.84 -0.54 -18.20
C THR A 181 -26.77 -1.33 -16.88
N LYS A 182 -27.71 -1.07 -15.95
CA LYS A 182 -27.80 -1.72 -14.60
C LYS A 182 -26.54 -1.50 -13.73
N GLN A 183 -25.86 -0.35 -13.91
CA GLN A 183 -24.61 -0.06 -13.21
C GLN A 183 -23.55 -1.17 -13.36
N THR A 184 -23.57 -1.81 -14.53
CA THR A 184 -22.59 -2.83 -14.88
C THR A 184 -21.39 -2.16 -15.53
N PHE A 185 -20.20 -2.53 -15.11
CA PHE A 185 -18.97 -2.08 -15.75
C PHE A 185 -18.00 -3.25 -15.93
N PHE A 186 -17.17 -3.12 -16.93
CA PHE A 186 -16.09 -4.04 -17.23
C PHE A 186 -14.84 -3.26 -17.59
N ASN A 187 -13.70 -3.63 -17.02
CA ASN A 187 -12.40 -3.07 -17.39
C ASN A 187 -11.42 -4.22 -17.65
N ILE A 188 -10.58 -4.07 -18.67
CA ILE A 188 -9.45 -4.94 -18.94
C ILE A 188 -8.19 -4.10 -19.06
N GLY A 189 -7.13 -4.57 -18.45
CA GLY A 189 -5.82 -3.91 -18.47
C GLY A 189 -4.71 -4.84 -18.89
N TYR A 190 -3.74 -4.27 -19.59
CA TYR A 190 -2.48 -4.88 -19.94
C TYR A 190 -1.33 -3.99 -19.49
N ASN A 191 -0.33 -4.61 -18.86
CA ASN A 191 0.90 -3.92 -18.43
C ASN A 191 2.10 -4.71 -18.96
N GLN A 192 3.14 -3.99 -19.35
CA GLN A 192 4.45 -4.53 -19.65
C GLN A 192 5.48 -3.72 -18.87
N PHE A 193 6.45 -4.39 -18.26
CA PHE A 193 7.44 -3.74 -17.42
C PHE A 193 8.80 -4.42 -17.51
N TYR A 194 9.81 -3.64 -17.20
CA TYR A 194 11.19 -4.06 -16.93
C TYR A 194 11.54 -3.61 -15.53
N GLU A 195 12.16 -4.46 -14.75
CA GLU A 195 12.62 -4.16 -13.39
C GLU A 195 14.04 -4.65 -13.20
N ARG A 196 14.86 -3.86 -12.50
CA ARG A 196 16.25 -4.14 -12.19
C ARG A 196 16.51 -3.90 -10.71
N LEU A 197 17.19 -4.84 -10.08
CA LEU A 197 17.58 -4.81 -8.68
C LEU A 197 19.09 -4.70 -8.58
N PHE A 198 19.54 -3.93 -7.61
CA PHE A 198 20.94 -3.78 -7.25
C PHE A 198 21.17 -4.34 -5.86
N GLU A 199 22.19 -5.18 -5.67
CA GLU A 199 22.41 -5.89 -4.39
C GLU A 199 22.59 -4.94 -3.19
N GLU A 200 23.15 -3.74 -3.39
CA GLU A 200 23.33 -2.74 -2.33
C GLU A 200 22.02 -2.16 -1.78
N GLU A 201 20.90 -2.40 -2.45
CA GLU A 201 19.57 -2.05 -1.94
C GLU A 201 19.03 -3.12 -0.97
N PHE A 202 19.63 -4.32 -0.96
CA PHE A 202 19.19 -5.49 -0.19
C PHE A 202 20.15 -5.89 0.93
N GLY A 203 21.35 -5.37 0.95
CA GLY A 203 22.35 -5.68 1.96
C GLY A 203 23.76 -5.27 1.58
N ALA A 204 24.72 -6.11 1.93
CA ALA A 204 26.13 -5.87 1.67
C ALA A 204 26.44 -5.74 0.17
N LYS A 205 27.24 -4.75 -0.17
CA LYS A 205 27.83 -4.66 -1.49
C LYS A 205 29.06 -5.59 -1.53
N ARG A 206 29.20 -6.38 -2.61
CA ARG A 206 30.34 -7.28 -2.77
C ARG A 206 31.64 -6.52 -2.94
N THR A 207 32.72 -7.13 -2.47
CA THR A 207 34.09 -6.68 -2.64
C THR A 207 34.94 -7.85 -3.14
N SER A 208 36.24 -7.66 -3.32
CA SER A 208 37.17 -8.75 -3.65
C SER A 208 37.27 -9.84 -2.58
N THR A 209 36.90 -9.51 -1.33
CA THR A 209 37.03 -10.40 -0.16
C THR A 209 35.72 -10.72 0.53
N ARG A 210 34.60 -10.12 0.12
CA ARG A 210 33.29 -10.31 0.73
C ARG A 210 32.23 -10.56 -0.33
N GLU A 211 31.39 -11.57 -0.11
CA GLU A 211 30.20 -11.83 -0.90
C GLU A 211 29.17 -10.71 -0.72
N GLY A 212 28.41 -10.42 -1.78
CA GLY A 212 27.33 -9.46 -1.74
C GLY A 212 26.02 -10.04 -1.17
N ALA A 213 24.98 -9.23 -1.19
CA ALA A 213 23.64 -9.64 -0.75
C ALA A 213 23.02 -10.70 -1.69
N PHE A 214 23.47 -10.82 -2.92
CA PHE A 214 22.95 -11.77 -3.92
C PHE A 214 23.92 -12.90 -4.22
N VAL A 215 23.38 -14.09 -4.44
CA VAL A 215 24.13 -15.21 -5.04
C VAL A 215 24.45 -14.87 -6.51
N GLY A 216 25.68 -15.11 -6.95
CA GLY A 216 26.09 -14.86 -8.34
C GLY A 216 26.16 -13.37 -8.68
N ASP A 217 25.43 -12.87 -9.69
CA ASP A 217 25.55 -11.48 -10.16
C ASP A 217 25.01 -10.44 -9.17
N SER A 218 25.68 -9.29 -9.09
CA SER A 218 25.28 -8.15 -8.23
C SER A 218 24.03 -7.43 -8.71
N GLU A 219 23.62 -7.66 -9.94
CA GLU A 219 22.45 -7.06 -10.55
C GLU A 219 21.53 -8.15 -11.09
N ARG A 220 20.24 -7.98 -10.89
CA ARG A 220 19.21 -8.86 -11.43
C ARG A 220 18.23 -8.04 -12.25
N SER A 221 17.80 -8.55 -13.39
CA SER A 221 16.75 -7.88 -14.17
C SER A 221 15.76 -8.86 -14.76
N ILE A 222 14.51 -8.41 -14.87
CA ILE A 222 13.43 -9.16 -15.49
C ILE A 222 12.61 -8.28 -16.41
N ARG A 223 11.98 -8.93 -17.40
CA ARG A 223 10.91 -8.35 -18.21
C ARG A 223 9.64 -9.10 -17.94
N GLY A 224 8.64 -8.39 -17.46
CA GLY A 224 7.36 -8.98 -17.10
C GLY A 224 6.19 -8.36 -17.87
N ARG A 225 5.06 -9.02 -17.74
CA ARG A 225 3.78 -8.56 -18.27
C ARG A 225 2.66 -8.94 -17.33
N ALA A 226 1.56 -8.22 -17.42
CA ALA A 226 0.36 -8.51 -16.64
C ALA A 226 -0.90 -8.27 -17.44
N VAL A 227 -1.90 -9.09 -17.18
CA VAL A 227 -3.29 -8.89 -17.62
C VAL A 227 -4.17 -8.88 -16.39
N HIS A 228 -5.12 -7.96 -16.35
CA HIS A 228 -6.10 -7.92 -15.27
C HIS A 228 -7.46 -7.47 -15.77
N GLY A 229 -8.49 -7.87 -15.04
CA GLY A 229 -9.86 -7.48 -15.34
C GLY A 229 -10.63 -7.14 -14.08
N PHE A 230 -11.53 -6.17 -14.21
CA PHE A 230 -12.55 -5.83 -13.22
C PHE A 230 -13.92 -5.96 -13.82
N PHE A 231 -14.82 -6.56 -13.10
CA PHE A 231 -16.23 -6.65 -13.43
C PHE A 231 -17.05 -6.26 -12.22
N GLY A 232 -18.06 -5.41 -12.42
CA GLY A 232 -19.00 -5.08 -11.37
C GLY A 232 -20.40 -4.91 -11.93
N THR A 233 -21.41 -5.33 -11.15
CA THR A 233 -22.81 -5.22 -11.58
C THR A 233 -23.76 -5.21 -10.40
N ASN A 234 -24.89 -4.53 -10.57
CA ASN A 234 -26.05 -4.65 -9.71
C ASN A 234 -27.08 -5.55 -10.39
N PHE A 235 -27.10 -6.84 -10.04
CA PHE A 235 -28.08 -7.80 -10.56
C PHE A 235 -29.52 -7.36 -10.22
N SER A 236 -29.68 -6.78 -9.02
CA SER A 236 -30.95 -6.24 -8.54
C SER A 236 -30.70 -5.16 -7.48
N LYS A 237 -31.76 -4.52 -6.99
CA LYS A 237 -31.66 -3.60 -5.84
C LYS A 237 -31.17 -4.29 -4.55
N LYS A 238 -31.22 -5.62 -4.52
CA LYS A 238 -30.85 -6.44 -3.33
C LYS A 238 -29.50 -7.12 -3.48
N LEU A 239 -28.97 -7.29 -4.68
CA LEU A 239 -27.76 -8.09 -4.94
C LEU A 239 -26.82 -7.35 -5.89
N SER A 240 -25.59 -7.13 -5.43
CA SER A 240 -24.50 -6.62 -6.25
C SER A 240 -23.24 -7.50 -6.11
N ALA A 241 -22.42 -7.52 -7.14
CA ALA A 241 -21.15 -8.21 -7.12
C ALA A 241 -20.06 -7.37 -7.79
N LEU A 242 -18.85 -7.52 -7.27
CA LEU A 242 -17.61 -6.99 -7.81
C LEU A 242 -16.60 -8.13 -7.90
N MET A 243 -15.91 -8.24 -9.02
CA MET A 243 -14.87 -9.24 -9.26
C MET A 243 -13.62 -8.56 -9.84
N PHE A 244 -12.47 -8.97 -9.35
CA PHE A 244 -11.16 -8.69 -9.91
C PHE A 244 -10.44 -9.99 -10.17
N ALA A 245 -9.79 -10.11 -11.32
CA ALA A 245 -8.86 -11.19 -11.62
C ALA A 245 -7.62 -10.62 -12.31
N GLY A 246 -6.44 -11.09 -11.93
CA GLY A 246 -5.18 -10.67 -12.52
C GLY A 246 -4.16 -11.77 -12.57
N HIS A 247 -3.33 -11.76 -13.60
CA HIS A 247 -2.17 -12.62 -13.70
C HIS A 247 -0.97 -11.80 -14.15
N ARG A 248 0.14 -11.97 -13.42
CA ARG A 248 1.43 -11.33 -13.76
C ARG A 248 2.46 -12.41 -14.01
N TRP A 249 3.16 -12.29 -15.12
CA TRP A 249 4.27 -13.17 -15.50
C TRP A 249 5.59 -12.44 -15.30
N ASN A 250 6.58 -13.16 -14.81
CA ASN A 250 7.93 -12.67 -14.57
C ASN A 250 7.96 -11.40 -13.72
N VAL A 251 7.39 -11.46 -12.52
CA VAL A 251 7.65 -10.50 -11.43
C VAL A 251 8.80 -11.02 -10.58
N PHE A 252 9.49 -10.15 -9.86
CA PHE A 252 10.51 -10.65 -8.91
C PHE A 252 9.90 -11.34 -7.70
N ASP A 253 10.38 -12.54 -7.42
CA ASP A 253 10.49 -13.08 -6.08
C ASP A 253 11.83 -12.61 -5.50
N PHE A 254 11.78 -11.80 -4.44
CA PHE A 254 12.96 -11.28 -3.75
C PHE A 254 13.66 -12.32 -2.86
N ASP A 255 13.11 -13.52 -2.80
CA ASP A 255 13.64 -14.65 -2.03
C ASP A 255 13.66 -14.44 -0.51
N PHE A 256 12.69 -13.69 0.04
CA PHE A 256 12.57 -13.53 1.49
C PHE A 256 11.77 -14.66 2.17
N GLY A 257 11.03 -15.46 1.39
CA GLY A 257 10.01 -16.36 1.90
C GLY A 257 8.79 -15.61 2.45
N ALA A 258 7.81 -16.35 2.97
CA ALA A 258 6.59 -15.80 3.56
C ALA A 258 6.28 -16.46 4.93
N GLY A 259 7.30 -16.60 5.75
CA GLY A 259 7.23 -17.16 7.10
C GLY A 259 7.47 -18.67 7.17
N PRO A 260 7.31 -19.29 8.34
CA PRO A 260 7.71 -20.69 8.58
C PRO A 260 6.99 -21.73 7.70
N ARG A 261 5.76 -21.39 7.26
CA ARG A 261 4.97 -22.28 6.38
C ARG A 261 5.37 -22.17 4.91
N PHE A 262 6.02 -21.09 4.54
CA PHE A 262 6.45 -20.78 3.19
C PHE A 262 7.89 -20.29 3.21
N PRO A 263 8.86 -21.20 3.41
CA PRO A 263 10.28 -20.85 3.39
C PRO A 263 10.70 -20.38 2.01
N ARG A 264 11.92 -19.89 1.91
CA ARG A 264 12.57 -19.56 0.65
C ARG A 264 12.59 -20.76 -0.29
N VAL A 265 12.31 -20.52 -1.58
CA VAL A 265 12.20 -21.59 -2.61
C VAL A 265 13.06 -21.33 -3.84
N SER A 266 14.02 -20.41 -3.74
CA SER A 266 15.02 -20.18 -4.78
C SER A 266 15.95 -21.40 -4.96
N PRO A 267 16.61 -21.56 -6.11
CA PRO A 267 17.62 -22.61 -6.29
C PRO A 267 18.70 -22.58 -5.20
N ALA A 268 19.17 -21.39 -4.85
CA ALA A 268 20.19 -21.23 -3.80
C ALA A 268 19.67 -21.64 -2.43
N ALA A 269 18.49 -21.19 -2.02
CA ALA A 269 17.91 -21.53 -0.73
C ALA A 269 17.50 -23.00 -0.61
N LEU A 270 17.15 -23.66 -1.72
CA LEU A 270 16.87 -25.10 -1.74
C LEU A 270 18.15 -25.94 -1.57
N ALA A 271 19.28 -25.43 -2.03
CA ALA A 271 20.58 -26.08 -1.83
C ALA A 271 21.16 -25.78 -0.43
N ASN A 272 21.04 -24.56 0.04
CA ASN A 272 21.46 -24.10 1.37
C ASN A 272 20.49 -23.02 1.89
N PRO A 273 19.69 -23.29 2.95
CA PRO A 273 18.76 -22.30 3.51
C PRO A 273 19.41 -20.97 3.95
N ASP A 274 20.69 -21.01 4.33
CA ASP A 274 21.45 -19.84 4.78
C ASP A 274 22.16 -19.10 3.63
N ALA A 275 22.00 -19.54 2.37
CA ALA A 275 22.58 -18.86 1.21
C ALA A 275 22.14 -17.39 1.15
N PRO A 276 22.97 -16.49 0.60
CA PRO A 276 22.55 -15.13 0.24
C PRO A 276 21.25 -15.13 -0.58
N LEU A 277 20.63 -13.96 -0.75
CA LEU A 277 19.41 -13.87 -1.52
C LEU A 277 19.64 -14.25 -2.99
N ASP A 278 18.67 -14.91 -3.58
CA ASP A 278 18.67 -15.28 -5.00
C ASP A 278 17.37 -14.80 -5.67
N PRO A 279 17.23 -13.45 -5.87
CA PRO A 279 16.04 -12.90 -6.51
C PRO A 279 15.86 -13.46 -7.92
N GLY A 280 14.66 -13.88 -8.26
CA GLY A 280 14.39 -14.51 -9.55
C GLY A 280 12.95 -14.36 -10.02
N PRO A 281 12.63 -14.84 -11.24
CA PRO A 281 11.33 -14.66 -11.85
C PRO A 281 10.25 -15.52 -11.19
N ALA A 282 9.09 -14.94 -11.01
CA ALA A 282 7.92 -15.61 -10.46
C ALA A 282 6.63 -15.14 -11.16
N ASN A 283 5.58 -15.91 -11.04
CA ASN A 283 4.26 -15.59 -11.55
C ASN A 283 3.29 -15.39 -10.39
N THR A 284 2.39 -14.41 -10.52
CA THR A 284 1.30 -14.21 -9.55
C THR A 284 -0.06 -14.40 -10.20
N PHE A 285 -0.97 -14.93 -9.41
CA PHE A 285 -2.40 -14.96 -9.73
C PHE A 285 -3.18 -14.35 -8.58
N ASP A 286 -3.93 -13.30 -8.87
CA ASP A 286 -4.75 -12.56 -7.94
C ASP A 286 -6.23 -12.72 -8.32
N LEU A 287 -7.09 -13.02 -7.36
CA LEU A 287 -8.54 -13.09 -7.52
C LEU A 287 -9.21 -12.42 -6.33
N GLY A 288 -10.11 -11.49 -6.61
CA GLY A 288 -10.97 -10.86 -5.61
C GLY A 288 -12.42 -10.96 -6.02
N VAL A 289 -13.29 -11.39 -5.12
CA VAL A 289 -14.74 -11.45 -5.31
C VAL A 289 -15.40 -10.81 -4.10
N SER A 290 -16.30 -9.86 -4.34
CA SER A 290 -17.12 -9.22 -3.32
C SER A 290 -18.58 -9.33 -3.73
N VAL A 291 -19.41 -9.85 -2.83
CA VAL A 291 -20.86 -9.96 -3.02
C VAL A 291 -21.55 -9.25 -1.88
N GLU A 292 -22.44 -8.32 -2.22
CA GLU A 292 -23.28 -7.64 -1.23
C GLU A 292 -24.74 -8.04 -1.44
N TYR A 293 -25.39 -8.41 -0.34
CA TYR A 293 -26.79 -8.81 -0.30
C TYR A 293 -27.60 -8.00 0.72
N LYS A 294 -28.70 -7.40 0.25
CA LYS A 294 -29.65 -6.59 1.05
C LYS A 294 -31.04 -7.19 0.90
N PRO A 295 -31.37 -8.27 1.64
CA PRO A 295 -32.68 -8.92 1.54
C PRO A 295 -33.85 -7.97 1.88
N ILE A 296 -33.64 -7.15 2.89
CA ILE A 296 -34.57 -6.09 3.35
C ILE A 296 -33.77 -4.83 3.68
N ALA A 297 -34.47 -3.70 3.83
CA ALA A 297 -33.81 -2.41 4.10
C ALA A 297 -33.00 -2.41 5.41
N ALA A 298 -33.39 -3.21 6.39
CA ALA A 298 -32.74 -3.32 7.69
C ALA A 298 -31.48 -4.21 7.68
N VAL A 299 -31.28 -5.06 6.68
CA VAL A 299 -30.18 -6.04 6.64
C VAL A 299 -29.25 -5.79 5.46
N ARG A 300 -27.98 -5.69 5.74
CA ARG A 300 -26.89 -5.68 4.76
C ARG A 300 -25.85 -6.72 5.14
N ALA A 301 -25.57 -7.62 4.25
CA ALA A 301 -24.48 -8.61 4.38
C ALA A 301 -23.54 -8.52 3.21
N SER A 302 -22.25 -8.73 3.43
CA SER A 302 -21.26 -8.88 2.35
C SER A 302 -20.30 -10.03 2.64
N LEU A 303 -19.87 -10.68 1.58
CA LEU A 303 -18.82 -11.68 1.58
C LEU A 303 -17.75 -11.23 0.60
N ASP A 304 -16.55 -11.06 1.12
CA ASP A 304 -15.36 -10.74 0.32
C ASP A 304 -14.43 -11.96 0.37
N TYR A 305 -13.96 -12.39 -0.79
CA TYR A 305 -12.93 -13.42 -0.96
C TYR A 305 -11.78 -12.85 -1.76
N ASN A 306 -10.56 -12.97 -1.23
CA ASN A 306 -9.34 -12.61 -1.92
C ASN A 306 -8.37 -13.79 -1.92
N ARG A 307 -7.81 -14.08 -3.07
CA ARG A 307 -6.76 -15.08 -3.26
C ARG A 307 -5.56 -14.45 -3.93
N ASN A 308 -4.39 -14.68 -3.35
CA ASN A 308 -3.10 -14.36 -3.95
C ASN A 308 -2.26 -15.63 -3.99
N ARG A 309 -1.76 -16.00 -5.17
CA ARG A 309 -0.87 -17.13 -5.38
C ARG A 309 0.40 -16.64 -6.05
N PHE A 310 1.54 -16.98 -5.48
CA PHE A 310 2.86 -16.61 -5.96
C PHE A 310 3.70 -17.86 -6.17
N THR A 311 4.20 -18.06 -7.40
CA THR A 311 4.91 -19.29 -7.79
C THR A 311 6.18 -18.90 -8.51
N ARG A 312 7.31 -19.40 -8.06
CA ARG A 312 8.61 -19.19 -8.68
C ARG A 312 8.71 -19.91 -10.02
N VAL A 313 9.33 -19.29 -11.03
CA VAL A 313 9.37 -19.85 -12.41
C VAL A 313 10.49 -20.88 -12.52
N ASP A 314 11.68 -20.59 -12.03
CA ASP A 314 12.88 -21.45 -12.16
C ASP A 314 12.76 -22.79 -11.41
N THR A 315 12.18 -22.77 -10.21
CA THR A 315 11.98 -23.98 -9.40
C THR A 315 10.59 -24.59 -9.55
N GLY A 316 9.64 -23.87 -10.13
CA GLY A 316 8.23 -24.28 -10.19
C GLY A 316 7.52 -24.34 -8.84
N ARG A 317 8.21 -23.94 -7.75
CA ARG A 317 7.70 -24.07 -6.40
C ARG A 317 6.80 -22.91 -5.99
N LEU A 318 5.85 -23.20 -5.12
CA LEU A 318 4.96 -22.23 -4.51
C LEU A 318 5.76 -21.39 -3.50
N VAL A 319 5.86 -20.07 -3.73
CA VAL A 319 6.44 -19.11 -2.79
C VAL A 319 5.46 -18.89 -1.64
N PHE A 320 4.20 -18.57 -1.95
CA PHE A 320 3.10 -18.60 -0.98
C PHE A 320 1.74 -18.64 -1.69
N ILE A 321 0.73 -18.98 -0.93
CA ILE A 321 -0.67 -18.83 -1.27
C ILE A 321 -1.42 -18.25 -0.08
N ASP A 322 -2.17 -17.21 -0.33
CA ASP A 322 -3.01 -16.58 0.67
C ASP A 322 -4.46 -16.57 0.21
N ASN A 323 -5.37 -16.95 1.10
CA ASN A 323 -6.81 -16.85 0.90
C ASN A 323 -7.40 -16.10 2.10
N ILE A 324 -7.99 -14.95 1.81
CA ILE A 324 -8.62 -14.12 2.83
C ILE A 324 -10.13 -14.14 2.60
N TYR A 325 -10.87 -14.52 3.62
CA TYR A 325 -12.33 -14.49 3.65
C TYR A 325 -12.78 -13.44 4.64
N SER A 326 -13.68 -12.54 4.23
CA SER A 326 -14.23 -11.51 5.09
C SER A 326 -15.74 -11.50 4.97
N PHE A 327 -16.41 -11.84 6.04
CA PHE A 327 -17.86 -11.73 6.16
C PHE A 327 -18.23 -10.53 7.01
N LYS A 328 -19.14 -9.69 6.53
CA LYS A 328 -19.66 -8.52 7.25
C LYS A 328 -21.18 -8.54 7.21
N ALA A 329 -21.80 -8.29 8.35
CA ALA A 329 -23.24 -8.13 8.44
C ALA A 329 -23.59 -6.92 9.30
N THR A 330 -24.60 -6.19 8.88
CA THR A 330 -25.20 -5.09 9.65
C THR A 330 -26.70 -5.31 9.69
N TYR A 331 -27.27 -5.22 10.88
CA TYR A 331 -28.70 -5.23 11.11
C TYR A 331 -29.13 -3.94 11.81
N GLN A 332 -30.04 -3.21 11.18
CA GLN A 332 -30.61 -1.98 11.72
C GLN A 332 -31.94 -2.31 12.40
N PHE A 333 -31.96 -2.37 13.73
CA PHE A 333 -33.17 -2.67 14.52
C PHE A 333 -34.18 -1.52 14.44
N THR A 334 -33.67 -0.30 14.64
CA THR A 334 -34.45 0.94 14.55
C THR A 334 -33.58 2.00 13.87
N ARG A 335 -34.12 3.19 13.59
CA ARG A 335 -33.31 4.31 13.09
C ARG A 335 -32.14 4.70 14.02
N PHE A 336 -32.14 4.24 15.25
CA PHE A 336 -31.16 4.61 16.27
C PHE A 336 -30.25 3.47 16.73
N VAL A 337 -30.68 2.22 16.54
CA VAL A 337 -30.02 1.02 17.11
C VAL A 337 -29.62 0.08 15.97
N PHE A 338 -28.35 -0.31 15.94
CA PHE A 338 -27.85 -1.28 14.98
C PHE A 338 -26.86 -2.26 15.61
N ALA A 339 -26.76 -3.45 15.03
CA ALA A 339 -25.68 -4.40 15.31
C ALA A 339 -24.85 -4.61 14.06
N ARG A 340 -23.55 -4.80 14.24
CA ARG A 340 -22.59 -5.12 13.19
C ARG A 340 -21.72 -6.28 13.62
N ALA A 341 -21.48 -7.21 12.70
CA ALA A 341 -20.54 -8.30 12.86
C ALA A 341 -19.55 -8.30 11.68
N ARG A 342 -18.30 -8.63 11.95
CA ARG A 342 -17.28 -8.88 10.96
C ARG A 342 -16.44 -10.08 11.38
N LEU A 343 -16.21 -11.00 10.44
CA LEU A 343 -15.38 -12.19 10.59
C LEU A 343 -14.37 -12.20 9.46
N ASP A 344 -13.10 -12.17 9.78
CA ASP A 344 -12.00 -12.24 8.81
C ASP A 344 -11.17 -13.50 9.09
N TYR A 345 -10.93 -14.31 8.06
CA TYR A 345 -9.98 -15.43 8.10
C TYR A 345 -8.89 -15.21 7.06
N ASP A 346 -7.65 -15.29 7.51
CA ASP A 346 -6.43 -15.14 6.72
C ASP A 346 -5.67 -16.47 6.76
N SER A 347 -5.55 -17.14 5.61
CA SER A 347 -4.93 -18.46 5.51
C SER A 347 -3.40 -18.41 5.63
N LEU A 348 -2.74 -17.32 5.21
CA LEU A 348 -1.29 -17.16 5.31
C LEU A 348 -0.88 -16.97 6.78
N ALA A 349 -1.53 -16.05 7.47
CA ALA A 349 -1.32 -15.82 8.88
C ALA A 349 -1.98 -16.87 9.77
N SER A 350 -2.81 -17.77 9.21
CA SER A 350 -3.64 -18.73 9.96
C SER A 350 -4.43 -18.08 11.08
N SER A 351 -5.00 -16.90 10.81
CA SER A 351 -5.67 -16.08 11.82
C SER A 351 -7.16 -15.89 11.53
N LEU A 352 -7.97 -15.98 12.58
CA LEU A 352 -9.38 -15.66 12.55
C LEU A 352 -9.66 -14.48 13.48
N ARG A 353 -10.27 -13.42 12.95
CA ARG A 353 -10.62 -12.22 13.70
C ARG A 353 -12.11 -12.00 13.66
N GLY A 354 -12.73 -11.90 14.85
CA GLY A 354 -14.13 -11.55 15.03
C GLY A 354 -14.25 -10.15 15.62
N GLN A 355 -15.15 -9.33 15.06
CA GLN A 355 -15.48 -8.00 15.55
C GLN A 355 -16.99 -7.85 15.60
N TYR A 356 -17.52 -7.51 16.77
CA TYR A 356 -18.95 -7.37 17.02
C TYR A 356 -19.20 -6.01 17.66
N LEU A 357 -20.22 -5.30 17.19
CA LEU A 357 -20.53 -3.95 17.64
C LEU A 357 -22.05 -3.79 17.76
N LEU A 358 -22.52 -3.34 18.91
CA LEU A 358 -23.85 -2.80 19.10
C LEU A 358 -23.73 -1.27 19.22
N GLY A 359 -24.47 -0.53 18.41
CA GLY A 359 -24.45 0.92 18.39
C GLY A 359 -25.85 1.50 18.65
N TRP A 360 -25.89 2.55 19.47
CA TRP A 360 -27.07 3.36 19.72
C TRP A 360 -26.75 4.84 19.53
N THR A 361 -27.48 5.49 18.60
CA THR A 361 -27.30 6.90 18.23
C THR A 361 -28.61 7.65 18.37
N PRO A 362 -29.02 8.03 19.61
CA PRO A 362 -30.32 8.61 19.88
C PRO A 362 -30.58 9.93 19.16
N ASN A 363 -29.52 10.72 18.91
CA ASN A 363 -29.58 12.00 18.18
C ASN A 363 -28.25 12.28 17.46
N PRO A 364 -28.24 13.24 16.52
CA PRO A 364 -26.99 13.70 15.89
C PRO A 364 -26.05 14.31 16.94
N GLY A 365 -24.93 13.70 17.17
CA GLY A 365 -23.89 14.16 18.12
C GLY A 365 -23.79 13.32 19.39
N THR A 366 -24.72 12.40 19.66
CA THR A 366 -24.62 11.45 20.78
C THR A 366 -24.57 10.03 20.25
N SER A 367 -23.60 9.26 20.68
CA SER A 367 -23.52 7.84 20.34
C SER A 367 -22.93 7.00 21.47
N PHE A 368 -23.43 5.78 21.57
CA PHE A 368 -22.99 4.74 22.50
C PHE A 368 -22.67 3.48 21.71
N TYR A 369 -21.52 2.90 21.97
CA TYR A 369 -21.09 1.66 21.34
C TYR A 369 -20.62 0.68 22.39
N VAL A 370 -21.04 -0.58 22.22
CA VAL A 370 -20.50 -1.73 22.95
C VAL A 370 -19.90 -2.65 21.92
N GLY A 371 -18.63 -2.97 22.07
CA GLY A 371 -17.91 -3.78 21.10
C GLY A 371 -17.14 -4.92 21.75
N TYR A 372 -16.99 -5.99 20.99
CA TYR A 372 -16.19 -7.15 21.34
C TYR A 372 -15.35 -7.57 20.15
N ASN A 373 -14.05 -7.70 20.36
CA ASN A 373 -13.10 -8.22 19.37
C ASN A 373 -12.49 -9.51 19.89
N ASP A 374 -12.38 -10.50 19.03
CA ASP A 374 -11.70 -11.76 19.29
C ASP A 374 -10.63 -12.02 18.21
N HIS A 375 -9.47 -12.53 18.61
CA HIS A 375 -8.38 -12.88 17.72
C HIS A 375 -7.89 -14.29 18.06
N LEU A 376 -8.03 -15.19 17.09
CA LEU A 376 -7.61 -16.59 17.21
C LEU A 376 -6.61 -16.91 16.09
N ASN A 377 -5.64 -17.76 16.41
CA ASN A 377 -4.80 -18.42 15.41
C ASN A 377 -5.22 -19.89 15.28
N TYR A 378 -5.11 -20.43 14.07
CA TYR A 378 -5.36 -21.85 13.79
C TYR A 378 -4.07 -22.51 13.30
N ASN A 379 -3.59 -23.52 14.02
CA ASN A 379 -2.30 -24.18 13.77
C ASN A 379 -1.15 -23.17 13.60
N GLY A 380 -1.17 -22.10 14.36
CA GLY A 380 -0.25 -20.98 14.24
C GLY A 380 0.72 -20.89 15.42
N PHE A 381 1.65 -19.97 15.30
CA PHE A 381 2.58 -19.64 16.39
C PHE A 381 1.84 -18.96 17.54
N SER A 382 2.00 -19.51 18.75
CA SER A 382 1.51 -18.89 19.98
C SER A 382 2.59 -18.00 20.59
N PRO A 383 2.32 -16.71 20.77
CA PRO A 383 3.26 -15.81 21.43
C PRO A 383 3.42 -16.13 22.94
N PHE A 384 2.51 -16.91 23.51
CA PHE A 384 2.55 -17.28 24.92
C PHE A 384 3.43 -18.51 25.21
N THR A 385 3.42 -19.47 24.29
CA THR A 385 4.21 -20.70 24.44
C THR A 385 5.47 -20.73 23.59
N SER A 386 5.62 -19.74 22.66
CA SER A 386 6.71 -19.67 21.68
C SER A 386 6.81 -20.88 20.74
N HIS A 387 5.71 -21.62 20.58
CA HIS A 387 5.62 -22.79 19.71
C HIS A 387 4.43 -22.72 18.74
N ASN A 388 4.50 -23.50 17.66
CA ASN A 388 3.35 -23.74 16.81
C ASN A 388 2.40 -24.73 17.51
N GLU A 389 1.19 -24.26 17.79
CA GLU A 389 0.16 -25.03 18.47
C GLU A 389 -0.91 -25.47 17.47
N ARG A 390 -1.45 -26.69 17.66
CA ARG A 390 -2.53 -27.23 16.82
C ARG A 390 -3.88 -26.73 17.29
N GLY A 391 -4.80 -26.53 16.36
CA GLY A 391 -6.17 -26.06 16.65
C GLY A 391 -6.30 -24.56 16.75
N PHE A 392 -7.42 -24.09 17.31
CA PHE A 392 -7.69 -22.68 17.54
C PHE A 392 -7.14 -22.23 18.89
N HIS A 393 -6.24 -21.26 18.87
CA HIS A 393 -5.67 -20.64 20.05
C HIS A 393 -6.03 -19.16 20.07
N ARG A 394 -6.45 -18.66 21.23
CA ARG A 394 -6.83 -17.25 21.39
C ARG A 394 -5.61 -16.41 21.71
N ASN A 395 -5.32 -15.44 20.85
CA ASN A 395 -4.24 -14.47 21.02
C ASN A 395 -4.65 -13.22 21.77
N GLY A 396 -5.92 -12.89 21.75
CA GLY A 396 -6.43 -11.73 22.46
C GLY A 396 -7.91 -11.55 22.31
N ARG A 397 -8.51 -10.89 23.29
CA ARG A 397 -9.88 -10.41 23.24
C ARG A 397 -9.94 -9.02 23.86
N THR A 398 -10.84 -8.20 23.33
CA THR A 398 -11.06 -6.85 23.83
C THR A 398 -12.55 -6.60 23.90
N PHE A 399 -13.02 -6.23 25.05
CA PHE A 399 -14.34 -5.67 25.27
C PHE A 399 -14.18 -4.15 25.46
N PHE A 400 -14.99 -3.35 24.77
CA PHE A 400 -14.94 -1.91 24.95
C PHE A 400 -16.31 -1.27 24.94
N ILE A 401 -16.42 -0.15 25.65
CA ILE A 401 -17.55 0.77 25.63
C ILE A 401 -17.02 2.12 25.18
N LYS A 402 -17.68 2.71 24.18
CA LYS A 402 -17.35 4.05 23.69
C LYS A 402 -18.58 4.93 23.73
N THR A 403 -18.45 6.11 24.34
CA THR A 403 -19.47 7.16 24.30
C THR A 403 -18.91 8.37 23.57
N SER A 404 -19.73 9.03 22.79
CA SER A 404 -19.39 10.28 22.11
C SER A 404 -20.53 11.26 22.30
N TYR A 405 -20.19 12.50 22.65
CA TYR A 405 -21.15 13.59 22.80
C TYR A 405 -20.58 14.86 22.15
N LEU A 406 -21.32 15.46 21.27
CA LEU A 406 -20.93 16.68 20.57
C LEU A 406 -21.55 17.90 21.27
N PHE A 407 -20.72 18.69 21.94
CA PHE A 407 -21.11 20.00 22.45
C PHE A 407 -21.06 21.02 21.30
N ARG A 408 -22.20 21.66 21.02
CA ARG A 408 -22.26 22.81 20.13
C ARG A 408 -22.67 24.01 20.95
N ARG A 409 -21.83 25.03 21.00
CA ARG A 409 -22.15 26.34 21.53
C ARG A 409 -22.30 27.29 20.35
N SER A 410 -23.48 27.82 20.12
CA SER A 410 -23.65 28.99 19.27
C SER A 410 -23.13 30.19 20.05
N ILE A 411 -22.12 30.86 19.54
CA ILE A 411 -21.62 32.17 20.04
C ILE A 411 -22.38 33.23 19.31
#